data_fd87ee65d71248521a28b7489e3be8d2
#
_entry.id   fd87ee65d71248521a28b7489e3be8d2
#
_cell.length_a   1.000
_cell.length_b   1.000
_cell.length_c   1.000
_cell.angle_alpha   90.00
_cell.angle_beta   90.00
_cell.angle_gamma   90.00
#
_symmetry.space_group_name_H-M   'P 1'
#
loop_
_entity.id
_entity.type
_entity.pdbx_description
1 polymer ?
#
loop_
_entity_poly.entity_id
_entity_poly.type
_entity_poly.pdbx_seq_one_letter_code
_entity_poly.pdbx_strand_id
1 'polypeptide(L)'
;IDDPVSSMDSGALFIVSSLVREMVEVCYNNTDYQGHVVEGDYIKQIFLLTHNVYFHREITYHQVQRYRSVPFFIIRKTDNISSVTRCTRRSAVPSQLENYNPVQNSYAALWDELKEVTSPITAMNVIRRILEYYFLQLCGYEGTNIRKEVLEKEENRKRFIDQTEDGQPDYTRYHLASSMLSYINNSTGITDGLNYVEDCVDAEQYKTVLRLIFEAMHQEQHYNMMMGI
;
A
#
# COMPACT_ATOMS: atom_id res chain seq x y z
N ILE A 1 -14.67 22.68 -9.35
CA ILE A 1 -13.95 22.98 -8.10
C ILE A 1 -12.48 22.84 -8.42
N ASP A 2 -11.75 23.92 -8.36
CA ASP A 2 -10.33 24.00 -8.70
C ASP A 2 -9.54 24.35 -7.44
N ASP A 3 -8.76 23.39 -6.99
CA ASP A 3 -7.84 23.42 -5.84
C ASP A 3 -8.33 24.25 -4.63
N PRO A 4 -9.43 23.85 -4.00
CA PRO A 4 -10.14 24.68 -3.02
C PRO A 4 -9.37 24.85 -1.69
N VAL A 5 -8.23 24.19 -1.53
CA VAL A 5 -7.51 24.08 -0.25
C VAL A 5 -6.03 24.49 -0.32
N SER A 6 -5.61 25.20 -1.33
CA SER A 6 -4.18 25.52 -1.59
C SER A 6 -3.44 26.25 -0.46
N SER A 7 -4.14 26.83 0.51
CA SER A 7 -3.54 27.59 1.63
C SER A 7 -4.32 27.46 2.95
N MET A 8 -5.09 26.38 3.12
CA MET A 8 -5.91 26.18 4.31
C MET A 8 -5.18 25.35 5.39
N ASP A 9 -5.55 25.60 6.65
CA ASP A 9 -5.17 24.73 7.75
C ASP A 9 -5.93 23.38 7.73
N SER A 10 -5.53 22.44 8.57
CA SER A 10 -6.13 21.10 8.61
C SER A 10 -7.61 21.09 9.01
N GLY A 11 -8.06 22.06 9.82
CA GLY A 11 -9.46 22.17 10.23
C GLY A 11 -10.34 22.63 9.07
N ALA A 12 -9.90 23.66 8.37
CA ALA A 12 -10.58 24.16 7.17
C ALA A 12 -10.60 23.11 6.05
N LEU A 13 -9.49 22.38 5.87
CA LEU A 13 -9.41 21.28 4.90
C LEU A 13 -10.47 20.23 5.19
N PHE A 14 -10.64 19.83 6.46
CA PHE A 14 -11.65 18.83 6.84
C PHE A 14 -13.08 19.31 6.53
N ILE A 15 -13.42 20.56 6.87
CA ILE A 15 -14.75 21.13 6.62
C ILE A 15 -15.04 21.18 5.11
N VAL A 16 -14.10 21.70 4.31
CA VAL A 16 -14.26 21.78 2.85
C VAL A 16 -14.38 20.39 2.23
N SER A 17 -13.57 19.45 2.69
CA SER A 17 -13.65 18.05 2.21
C SER A 17 -15.00 17.43 2.52
N SER A 18 -15.58 17.70 3.69
CA SER A 18 -16.89 17.19 4.09
C SER A 18 -17.99 17.75 3.21
N LEU A 19 -17.97 19.07 2.92
CA LEU A 19 -18.93 19.70 2.02
C LEU A 19 -18.82 19.15 0.59
N VAL A 20 -17.61 18.94 0.09
CA VAL A 20 -17.40 18.36 -1.24
C VAL A 20 -17.90 16.90 -1.28
N ARG A 21 -17.68 16.11 -0.23
CA ARG A 21 -18.24 14.75 -0.14
C ARG A 21 -19.77 14.76 -0.20
N GLU A 22 -20.41 15.67 0.53
CA GLU A 22 -21.87 15.83 0.48
C GLU A 22 -22.36 16.20 -0.92
N MET A 23 -21.69 17.11 -1.62
CA MET A 23 -21.99 17.42 -3.02
C MET A 23 -21.86 16.19 -3.93
N VAL A 24 -20.83 15.36 -3.73
CA VAL A 24 -20.63 14.12 -4.48
C VAL A 24 -21.76 13.12 -4.19
N GLU A 25 -22.22 13.02 -2.93
CA GLU A 25 -23.38 12.20 -2.55
C GLU A 25 -24.64 12.64 -3.26
N VAL A 26 -24.95 13.93 -3.20
CA VAL A 26 -26.10 14.56 -3.86
C VAL A 26 -26.08 14.29 -5.37
N CYS A 27 -24.94 14.50 -6.01
CA CYS A 27 -24.75 14.22 -7.43
C CYS A 27 -24.95 12.73 -7.77
N TYR A 28 -24.36 11.83 -6.97
CA TYR A 28 -24.41 10.39 -7.22
C TYR A 28 -25.81 9.83 -7.06
N ASN A 29 -26.53 10.26 -6.02
CA ASN A 29 -27.86 9.76 -5.68
C ASN A 29 -28.98 10.50 -6.43
N ASN A 30 -28.68 11.57 -7.13
CA ASN A 30 -29.64 12.51 -7.74
C ASN A 30 -30.69 13.02 -6.74
N THR A 31 -30.21 13.49 -5.60
CA THR A 31 -31.05 14.05 -4.54
C THR A 31 -30.76 15.54 -4.34
N ASP A 32 -31.64 16.25 -3.64
CA ASP A 32 -31.30 17.52 -3.02
C ASP A 32 -30.47 17.34 -1.73
N TYR A 33 -30.09 18.44 -1.08
CA TYR A 33 -29.33 18.40 0.19
C TYR A 33 -30.17 17.92 1.39
N GLN A 34 -31.49 17.82 1.25
CA GLN A 34 -32.40 17.23 2.22
C GLN A 34 -32.62 15.71 2.00
N GLY A 35 -32.06 15.17 0.92
CA GLY A 35 -32.16 13.75 0.56
C GLY A 35 -33.39 13.39 -0.26
N HIS A 36 -34.17 14.35 -0.77
CA HIS A 36 -35.30 14.08 -1.63
C HIS A 36 -34.84 13.82 -3.05
N VAL A 37 -35.37 12.79 -3.68
CA VAL A 37 -35.12 12.49 -5.09
C VAL A 37 -35.68 13.60 -5.96
N VAL A 38 -34.88 14.10 -6.90
CA VAL A 38 -35.23 15.22 -7.77
C VAL A 38 -35.55 14.70 -9.18
N GLU A 39 -36.60 15.24 -9.79
CA GLU A 39 -36.87 15.01 -11.22
C GLU A 39 -35.82 15.77 -12.07
N GLY A 40 -35.10 15.04 -12.92
CA GLY A 40 -33.98 15.57 -13.69
C GLY A 40 -32.68 15.52 -12.89
N ASP A 41 -31.65 16.24 -13.37
CA ASP A 41 -30.34 16.25 -12.71
C ASP A 41 -30.24 17.48 -11.78
N TYR A 42 -30.17 17.26 -10.48
CA TYR A 42 -29.90 18.34 -9.50
C TYR A 42 -28.47 18.86 -9.62
N ILE A 43 -27.51 17.96 -9.67
CA ILE A 43 -26.12 18.22 -10.04
C ILE A 43 -25.73 17.24 -11.13
N LYS A 44 -25.55 17.72 -12.36
CA LYS A 44 -25.24 16.84 -13.51
C LYS A 44 -23.88 16.20 -13.43
N GLN A 45 -22.88 16.96 -13.02
CA GLN A 45 -21.49 16.53 -13.04
C GLN A 45 -20.65 17.39 -12.12
N ILE A 46 -19.65 16.76 -11.48
CA ILE A 46 -18.66 17.47 -10.66
C ILE A 46 -17.27 17.19 -11.25
N PHE A 47 -16.55 18.26 -11.58
CA PHE A 47 -15.12 18.20 -11.87
C PHE A 47 -14.36 18.73 -10.66
N LEU A 48 -13.44 17.91 -10.15
CA LEU A 48 -12.61 18.25 -9.01
C LEU A 48 -11.15 18.21 -9.45
N LEU A 49 -10.47 19.32 -9.34
CA LEU A 49 -9.06 19.49 -9.65
C LEU A 49 -8.32 19.78 -8.35
N THR A 50 -7.29 19.05 -8.05
CA THR A 50 -6.44 19.30 -6.89
C THR A 50 -5.06 18.69 -7.06
N HIS A 51 -4.06 19.35 -6.51
CA HIS A 51 -2.71 18.83 -6.33
C HIS A 51 -2.47 18.41 -4.87
N ASN A 52 -3.42 18.66 -3.97
CA ASN A 52 -3.31 18.34 -2.55
C ASN A 52 -3.74 16.89 -2.29
N VAL A 53 -2.78 16.04 -1.98
CA VAL A 53 -2.98 14.61 -1.71
C VAL A 53 -3.88 14.37 -0.48
N TYR A 54 -3.76 15.19 0.56
CA TYR A 54 -4.59 15.06 1.78
C TYR A 54 -6.05 15.36 1.48
N PHE A 55 -6.31 16.46 0.75
CA PHE A 55 -7.66 16.79 0.30
C PHE A 55 -8.25 15.68 -0.57
N HIS A 56 -7.48 15.17 -1.53
CA HIS A 56 -7.92 14.07 -2.38
C HIS A 56 -8.29 12.83 -1.54
N ARG A 57 -7.48 12.46 -0.54
CA ARG A 57 -7.77 11.33 0.35
C ARG A 57 -9.04 11.54 1.16
N GLU A 58 -9.23 12.74 1.70
CA GLU A 58 -10.44 13.08 2.47
C GLU A 58 -11.72 12.97 1.65
N ILE A 59 -11.73 13.50 0.44
CA ILE A 59 -12.92 13.44 -0.43
C ILE A 59 -13.20 12.04 -1.01
N THR A 60 -12.17 11.20 -1.14
CA THR A 60 -12.32 9.82 -1.65
C THR A 60 -12.47 8.77 -0.56
N TYR A 61 -12.47 9.18 0.71
CA TYR A 61 -12.63 8.29 1.85
C TYR A 61 -13.97 7.52 1.78
N HIS A 62 -13.92 6.21 1.94
CA HIS A 62 -15.06 5.28 1.82
C HIS A 62 -15.83 5.32 0.48
N GLN A 63 -15.26 5.87 -0.59
CA GLN A 63 -15.90 5.99 -1.90
C GLN A 63 -15.57 4.85 -2.88
N VAL A 64 -14.89 3.77 -2.43
CA VAL A 64 -14.39 2.67 -3.29
C VAL A 64 -15.51 2.06 -4.15
N GLN A 65 -16.70 1.90 -3.60
CA GLN A 65 -17.86 1.33 -4.31
C GLN A 65 -18.34 2.20 -5.48
N ARG A 66 -17.98 3.49 -5.49
CA ARG A 66 -18.36 4.46 -6.51
C ARG A 66 -17.35 4.63 -7.64
N TYR A 67 -16.18 4.00 -7.55
CA TYR A 67 -15.14 4.11 -8.57
C TYR A 67 -15.54 3.65 -9.96
N ARG A 68 -16.60 2.85 -10.08
CA ARG A 68 -17.18 2.48 -11.38
C ARG A 68 -17.69 3.70 -12.14
N SER A 69 -18.30 4.66 -11.45
CA SER A 69 -18.88 5.89 -12.01
C SER A 69 -18.00 7.13 -11.84
N VAL A 70 -16.94 7.06 -11.04
CA VAL A 70 -16.00 8.16 -10.81
C VAL A 70 -14.69 7.88 -11.52
N PRO A 71 -14.41 8.50 -12.68
CA PRO A 71 -13.12 8.40 -13.34
C PRO A 71 -12.10 9.33 -12.68
N PHE A 72 -10.87 8.82 -12.53
CA PHE A 72 -9.72 9.58 -12.06
C PHE A 72 -8.77 9.88 -13.21
N PHE A 73 -8.17 11.06 -13.19
CA PHE A 73 -7.23 11.50 -14.19
C PHE A 73 -5.98 12.08 -13.52
N ILE A 74 -4.82 11.80 -14.09
CA ILE A 74 -3.57 12.45 -13.72
C ILE A 74 -3.21 13.44 -14.83
N ILE A 75 -3.01 14.70 -14.43
CA ILE A 75 -2.52 15.75 -15.31
C ILE A 75 -1.03 15.92 -15.05
N ARG A 76 -0.22 15.79 -16.08
CA ARG A 76 1.24 16.00 -16.03
C ARG A 76 1.64 17.07 -17.02
N LYS A 77 2.64 17.86 -16.64
CA LYS A 77 3.27 18.83 -17.54
C LYS A 77 4.75 18.46 -17.68
N THR A 78 5.15 18.18 -18.92
CA THR A 78 6.54 17.88 -19.29
C THR A 78 6.89 18.74 -20.50
N ASP A 79 8.00 19.46 -20.45
CA ASP A 79 8.47 20.34 -21.52
C ASP A 79 7.40 21.33 -22.02
N ASN A 80 6.65 21.94 -21.09
CA ASN A 80 5.51 22.83 -21.36
C ASN A 80 4.32 22.20 -22.10
N ILE A 81 4.31 20.88 -22.26
CA ILE A 81 3.18 20.14 -22.85
C ILE A 81 2.41 19.46 -21.70
N SER A 82 1.11 19.75 -21.63
CA SER A 82 0.21 19.09 -20.66
C SER A 82 -0.35 17.80 -21.26
N SER A 83 -0.32 16.72 -20.48
CA SER A 83 -0.94 15.46 -20.81
C SER A 83 -1.95 15.06 -19.76
N VAL A 84 -3.04 14.41 -20.17
CA VAL A 84 -4.08 13.91 -19.28
C VAL A 84 -4.16 12.39 -19.45
N THR A 85 -3.98 11.64 -18.36
CA THR A 85 -4.03 10.20 -18.37
C THR A 85 -5.16 9.71 -17.48
N ARG A 86 -6.08 8.90 -18.01
CA ARG A 86 -7.14 8.27 -17.23
C ARG A 86 -6.55 7.12 -16.42
N CYS A 87 -6.91 7.03 -15.14
CA CYS A 87 -6.45 5.98 -14.24
C CYS A 87 -7.37 4.76 -14.35
N THR A 88 -6.97 3.78 -15.16
CA THR A 88 -7.68 2.52 -15.33
C THR A 88 -6.73 1.34 -15.14
N ARG A 89 -7.23 0.26 -14.54
CA ARG A 89 -6.52 -1.02 -14.41
C ARG A 89 -7.37 -2.16 -15.00
N ARG A 90 -6.74 -3.29 -15.25
CA ARG A 90 -7.47 -4.50 -15.67
C ARG A 90 -8.35 -4.97 -14.51
N SER A 91 -9.61 -5.25 -14.82
CA SER A 91 -10.54 -5.87 -13.88
C SER A 91 -10.26 -7.37 -13.74
N ALA A 92 -10.74 -7.97 -12.65
CA ALA A 92 -10.81 -9.42 -12.50
C ALA A 92 -11.66 -10.09 -13.61
N VAL A 93 -12.57 -9.32 -14.24
CA VAL A 93 -13.34 -9.79 -15.40
C VAL A 93 -12.50 -9.56 -16.66
N PRO A 94 -12.21 -10.62 -17.45
CA PRO A 94 -11.44 -10.49 -18.68
C PRO A 94 -12.00 -9.41 -19.63
N SER A 95 -11.13 -8.59 -20.18
CA SER A 95 -11.44 -7.50 -21.13
C SER A 95 -12.17 -6.28 -20.57
N GLN A 96 -12.36 -6.16 -19.25
CA GLN A 96 -12.91 -4.96 -18.62
C GLN A 96 -11.82 -4.13 -17.96
N LEU A 97 -11.97 -2.80 -18.09
CA LEU A 97 -11.12 -1.83 -17.38
C LEU A 97 -11.94 -1.22 -16.23
N GLU A 98 -11.33 -1.16 -15.07
CA GLU A 98 -11.89 -0.49 -13.90
C GLU A 98 -11.19 0.83 -13.64
N ASN A 99 -11.93 1.84 -13.21
CA ASN A 99 -11.32 3.05 -12.70
C ASN A 99 -10.65 2.75 -11.35
N TYR A 100 -9.50 3.33 -11.10
CA TYR A 100 -8.85 3.23 -9.80
C TYR A 100 -8.40 4.60 -9.31
N ASN A 101 -8.38 4.77 -7.99
CA ASN A 101 -7.86 5.97 -7.35
C ASN A 101 -6.32 5.98 -7.41
N PRO A 102 -5.69 6.97 -8.08
CA PRO A 102 -4.23 7.04 -8.17
C PRO A 102 -3.54 7.39 -6.85
N VAL A 103 -4.29 7.97 -5.89
CA VAL A 103 -3.79 8.28 -4.56
C VAL A 103 -4.10 7.10 -3.65
N GLN A 104 -3.23 6.10 -3.68
CA GLN A 104 -3.33 4.95 -2.80
C GLN A 104 -2.64 5.23 -1.46
N ASN A 105 -3.04 4.47 -0.43
CA ASN A 105 -2.23 4.37 0.77
C ASN A 105 -0.88 3.76 0.37
N SER A 106 0.21 4.46 0.69
CA SER A 106 1.57 4.01 0.35
C SER A 106 1.85 2.59 0.86
N TYR A 107 1.26 2.22 1.99
CA TYR A 107 1.38 0.88 2.55
C TYR A 107 0.65 -0.18 1.71
N ALA A 108 -0.59 0.09 1.29
CA ALA A 108 -1.32 -0.82 0.40
C ALA A 108 -0.61 -0.99 -0.95
N ALA A 109 -0.05 0.10 -1.50
CA ALA A 109 0.71 0.04 -2.74
C ALA A 109 1.97 -0.84 -2.64
N LEU A 110 2.64 -0.88 -1.48
CA LEU A 110 3.76 -1.79 -1.24
C LEU A 110 3.33 -3.26 -1.31
N TRP A 111 2.16 -3.60 -0.76
CA TRP A 111 1.65 -4.96 -0.82
C TRP A 111 1.22 -5.36 -2.23
N ASP A 112 0.61 -4.44 -2.99
CA ASP A 112 0.26 -4.69 -4.38
C ASP A 112 1.52 -4.88 -5.24
N GLU A 113 2.57 -4.08 -5.02
CA GLU A 113 3.87 -4.27 -5.65
C GLU A 113 4.50 -5.63 -5.26
N LEU A 114 4.42 -6.01 -3.98
CA LEU A 114 4.94 -7.30 -3.51
C LEU A 114 4.28 -8.50 -4.19
N LYS A 115 2.97 -8.43 -4.47
CA LYS A 115 2.25 -9.52 -5.16
C LYS A 115 2.78 -9.75 -6.58
N GLU A 116 3.12 -8.67 -7.28
CA GLU A 116 3.51 -8.70 -8.69
C GLU A 116 5.03 -8.84 -8.90
N VAL A 117 5.84 -8.57 -7.87
CA VAL A 117 7.29 -8.54 -8.00
C VAL A 117 7.86 -9.94 -8.22
N THR A 118 8.76 -10.05 -9.21
CA THR A 118 9.51 -11.25 -9.55
C THR A 118 11.02 -11.08 -9.32
N SER A 119 11.51 -9.85 -9.26
CA SER A 119 12.92 -9.54 -9.00
C SER A 119 13.23 -9.66 -7.50
N PRO A 120 14.22 -10.45 -7.08
CA PRO A 120 14.63 -10.60 -5.69
C PRO A 120 15.05 -9.28 -5.02
N ILE A 121 15.77 -8.42 -5.73
CA ILE A 121 16.21 -7.11 -5.23
C ILE A 121 15.00 -6.21 -4.97
N THR A 122 14.06 -6.17 -5.90
CA THR A 122 12.84 -5.37 -5.74
C THR A 122 11.99 -5.93 -4.59
N ALA A 123 11.83 -7.26 -4.51
CA ALA A 123 11.11 -7.92 -3.41
C ALA A 123 11.68 -7.52 -2.05
N MET A 124 13.00 -7.58 -1.89
CA MET A 124 13.66 -7.23 -0.63
C MET A 124 13.45 -5.75 -0.26
N ASN A 125 13.54 -4.83 -1.22
CA ASN A 125 13.29 -3.40 -0.98
C ASN A 125 11.83 -3.13 -0.57
N VAL A 126 10.88 -3.76 -1.22
CA VAL A 126 9.45 -3.64 -0.88
C VAL A 126 9.17 -4.23 0.51
N ILE A 127 9.70 -5.42 0.79
CA ILE A 127 9.55 -6.10 2.08
C ILE A 127 10.13 -5.26 3.22
N ARG A 128 11.32 -4.71 3.04
CA ARG A 128 11.92 -3.79 4.03
C ARG A 128 10.96 -2.66 4.38
N ARG A 129 10.39 -1.98 3.37
CA ARG A 129 9.45 -0.87 3.58
C ARG A 129 8.16 -1.33 4.25
N ILE A 130 7.65 -2.53 3.94
CA ILE A 130 6.50 -3.13 4.62
C ILE A 130 6.80 -3.35 6.10
N LEU A 131 7.94 -3.96 6.42
CA LEU A 131 8.34 -4.24 7.80
C LEU A 131 8.57 -2.95 8.60
N GLU A 132 9.27 -1.96 8.03
CA GLU A 132 9.48 -0.64 8.65
C GLU A 132 8.15 0.05 8.92
N TYR A 133 7.24 0.10 7.94
CA TYR A 133 5.96 0.77 8.11
C TYR A 133 5.08 0.07 9.14
N TYR A 134 4.93 -1.26 9.01
CA TYR A 134 4.02 -2.02 9.86
C TYR A 134 4.53 -2.13 11.29
N PHE A 135 5.71 -2.70 11.48
CA PHE A 135 6.20 -2.98 12.82
C PHE A 135 6.74 -1.75 13.54
N LEU A 136 7.49 -0.88 12.87
CA LEU A 136 8.09 0.27 13.55
C LEU A 136 7.10 1.43 13.67
N GLN A 137 6.38 1.78 12.59
CA GLN A 137 5.51 2.96 12.60
C GLN A 137 4.11 2.68 13.14
N LEU A 138 3.45 1.58 12.73
CA LEU A 138 2.10 1.26 13.16
C LEU A 138 2.05 0.54 14.50
N CYS A 139 2.88 -0.48 14.70
CA CYS A 139 2.88 -1.28 15.92
C CYS A 139 3.80 -0.72 17.02
N GLY A 140 4.70 0.21 16.67
CA GLY A 140 5.60 0.84 17.63
C GLY A 140 6.70 -0.09 18.18
N TYR A 141 7.04 -1.17 17.46
CA TYR A 141 8.15 -2.02 17.85
C TYR A 141 9.49 -1.35 17.58
N GLU A 142 10.46 -1.62 18.44
CA GLU A 142 11.87 -1.36 18.12
C GLU A 142 12.41 -2.51 17.28
N GLY A 143 13.24 -2.20 16.27
CA GLY A 143 13.78 -3.22 15.37
C GLY A 143 14.57 -4.32 16.09
N THR A 144 15.30 -3.97 17.17
CA THR A 144 15.99 -4.94 18.03
C THR A 144 15.03 -5.92 18.70
N ASN A 145 13.84 -5.48 19.08
CA ASN A 145 12.82 -6.33 19.70
C ASN A 145 12.22 -7.31 18.68
N ILE A 146 12.00 -6.87 17.44
CA ILE A 146 11.53 -7.75 16.36
C ILE A 146 12.54 -8.86 16.11
N ARG A 147 13.83 -8.51 16.00
CA ARG A 147 14.90 -9.49 15.77
C ARG A 147 14.97 -10.54 16.90
N LYS A 148 14.89 -10.10 18.15
CA LYS A 148 14.88 -11.02 19.31
C LYS A 148 13.69 -11.95 19.26
N GLU A 149 12.50 -11.42 19.02
CA GLU A 149 11.27 -12.21 18.95
C GLU A 149 11.33 -13.26 17.84
N VAL A 150 11.77 -12.87 16.64
CA VAL A 150 11.73 -13.71 15.44
C VAL A 150 12.87 -14.72 15.41
N LEU A 151 14.12 -14.31 15.75
CA LEU A 151 15.32 -15.12 15.52
C LEU A 151 15.96 -15.71 16.78
N GLU A 152 15.73 -15.12 17.96
CA GLU A 152 16.39 -15.57 19.19
C GLU A 152 15.49 -16.49 20.02
N LYS A 153 14.16 -16.35 19.94
CA LYS A 153 13.24 -17.30 20.56
C LYS A 153 13.30 -18.66 19.85
N GLU A 154 13.58 -19.72 20.58
CA GLU A 154 13.80 -21.05 20.02
C GLU A 154 12.59 -21.58 19.22
N GLU A 155 11.37 -21.31 19.70
CA GLU A 155 10.13 -21.72 19.02
C GLU A 155 9.99 -21.08 17.64
N ASN A 156 10.29 -19.78 17.54
CA ASN A 156 10.20 -19.05 16.29
C ASN A 156 11.37 -19.36 15.37
N ARG A 157 12.58 -19.47 15.91
CA ARG A 157 13.79 -19.82 15.16
C ARG A 157 13.63 -21.13 14.38
N LYS A 158 13.01 -22.14 14.96
CA LYS A 158 12.77 -23.45 14.31
C LYS A 158 11.94 -23.35 13.04
N ARG A 159 11.09 -22.33 12.90
CA ARG A 159 10.27 -22.08 11.69
C ARG A 159 11.09 -21.65 10.48
N PHE A 160 12.29 -21.14 10.72
CA PHE A 160 13.20 -20.66 9.68
C PHE A 160 14.31 -21.68 9.33
N ILE A 161 14.27 -22.87 9.89
CA ILE A 161 15.24 -23.92 9.64
C ILE A 161 14.50 -25.09 9.01
N ASP A 162 14.76 -25.32 7.73
CA ASP A 162 14.24 -26.47 7.00
C ASP A 162 15.16 -27.68 7.15
N GLN A 163 14.76 -28.80 6.61
CA GLN A 163 15.60 -30.00 6.48
C GLN A 163 15.81 -30.28 4.99
N THR A 164 17.07 -30.50 4.61
CA THR A 164 17.39 -31.02 3.28
C THR A 164 16.92 -32.45 3.11
N GLU A 165 16.91 -32.96 1.87
CA GLU A 165 16.58 -34.37 1.56
C GLU A 165 17.45 -35.37 2.34
N ASP A 166 18.67 -34.96 2.66
CA ASP A 166 19.64 -35.77 3.44
C ASP A 166 19.44 -35.64 4.96
N GLY A 167 18.40 -34.92 5.41
CA GLY A 167 18.10 -34.70 6.83
C GLY A 167 19.02 -33.70 7.54
N GLN A 168 19.84 -32.96 6.80
CA GLN A 168 20.68 -31.88 7.37
C GLN A 168 19.85 -30.59 7.51
N PRO A 169 20.13 -29.74 8.53
CA PRO A 169 19.43 -28.50 8.71
C PRO A 169 19.81 -27.49 7.61
N ASP A 170 18.80 -26.91 6.95
CA ASP A 170 18.95 -25.81 6.00
C ASP A 170 18.62 -24.47 6.67
N TYR A 171 19.61 -23.62 6.76
CA TYR A 171 19.52 -22.28 7.37
C TYR A 171 19.23 -21.16 6.37
N THR A 172 18.92 -21.43 5.12
CA THR A 172 18.69 -20.43 4.08
C THR A 172 17.64 -19.41 4.51
N ARG A 173 16.46 -19.84 4.95
CA ARG A 173 15.40 -18.95 5.43
C ARG A 173 15.82 -18.17 6.68
N TYR A 174 16.59 -18.77 7.58
CA TYR A 174 17.10 -18.07 8.76
C TYR A 174 18.05 -16.93 8.38
N HIS A 175 18.97 -17.16 7.45
CA HIS A 175 19.88 -16.13 6.97
C HIS A 175 19.15 -15.03 6.22
N LEU A 176 18.12 -15.35 5.42
CA LEU A 176 17.27 -14.36 4.75
C LEU A 176 16.51 -13.50 5.78
N ALA A 177 15.87 -14.12 6.77
CA ALA A 177 15.19 -13.38 7.84
C ALA A 177 16.17 -12.50 8.62
N SER A 178 17.36 -12.99 8.93
CA SER A 178 18.40 -12.23 9.61
C SER A 178 18.85 -11.02 8.79
N SER A 179 19.01 -11.18 7.47
CA SER A 179 19.34 -10.10 6.55
C SER A 179 18.21 -9.06 6.51
N MET A 180 16.97 -9.48 6.27
CA MET A 180 15.81 -8.57 6.24
C MET A 180 15.68 -7.74 7.52
N LEU A 181 15.81 -8.38 8.69
CA LEU A 181 15.67 -7.72 9.98
C LEU A 181 16.88 -6.85 10.35
N SER A 182 18.05 -7.10 9.78
CA SER A 182 19.24 -6.26 10.00
C SER A 182 19.07 -4.87 9.39
N TYR A 183 18.38 -4.75 8.27
CA TYR A 183 18.09 -3.47 7.63
C TYR A 183 17.15 -2.58 8.43
N ILE A 184 16.27 -3.17 9.24
CA ILE A 184 15.32 -2.42 10.07
C ILE A 184 16.02 -1.79 11.28
N ASN A 185 17.09 -2.40 11.76
CA ASN A 185 17.83 -1.94 12.94
C ASN A 185 18.83 -0.80 12.66
N ASN A 186 19.28 -0.68 11.42
CA ASN A 186 20.23 0.35 11.04
C ASN A 186 19.49 1.61 10.61
N SER A 187 19.23 2.51 11.56
CA SER A 187 18.70 3.85 11.32
C SER A 187 19.68 4.77 10.54
N THR A 188 20.87 4.30 10.25
CA THR A 188 21.82 4.95 9.35
C THR A 188 21.63 4.38 7.96
N GLY A 189 20.87 5.10 7.13
CA GLY A 189 20.57 4.76 5.75
C GLY A 189 21.77 4.84 4.80
N ILE A 190 22.85 4.15 5.12
CA ILE A 190 23.99 3.96 4.23
C ILE A 190 24.13 2.47 4.01
N THR A 191 23.86 2.09 2.84
CA THR A 191 24.15 0.91 2.06
C THR A 191 25.58 0.43 2.25
N ASP A 192 25.90 -0.22 3.36
CA ASP A 192 27.05 -1.10 3.37
C ASP A 192 26.63 -2.43 2.74
N GLY A 193 27.00 -2.51 1.43
CA GLY A 193 27.17 -3.74 0.71
C GLY A 193 26.03 -4.75 0.87
N LEU A 194 24.98 -4.59 0.07
CA LEU A 194 24.20 -5.72 -0.38
C LEU A 194 25.19 -6.72 -1.00
N ASN A 195 25.74 -7.63 -0.20
CA ASN A 195 26.35 -8.84 -0.72
C ASN A 195 25.20 -9.71 -1.25
N TYR A 196 24.68 -9.30 -2.39
CA TYR A 196 23.68 -10.01 -3.13
C TYR A 196 24.41 -11.12 -3.90
N VAL A 197 24.13 -12.35 -3.54
CA VAL A 197 24.50 -13.51 -4.35
C VAL A 197 23.36 -13.71 -5.36
N GLU A 198 23.59 -13.28 -6.59
CA GLU A 198 22.61 -13.13 -7.66
C GLU A 198 21.86 -14.42 -8.03
N ASP A 199 22.41 -15.59 -7.69
CA ASP A 199 21.97 -16.87 -8.26
C ASP A 199 21.26 -17.82 -7.27
N CYS A 200 21.04 -17.45 -6.01
CA CYS A 200 20.62 -18.44 -5.00
C CYS A 200 19.22 -18.25 -4.40
N VAL A 201 18.56 -17.09 -4.57
CA VAL A 201 17.29 -16.79 -3.90
C VAL A 201 16.33 -16.11 -4.85
N ASP A 202 15.14 -16.68 -5.03
CA ASP A 202 14.07 -16.09 -5.81
C ASP A 202 13.15 -15.18 -4.98
N ALA A 203 12.30 -14.41 -5.65
CA ALA A 203 11.37 -13.49 -4.99
C ALA A 203 10.36 -14.24 -4.09
N GLU A 204 10.01 -15.48 -4.41
CA GLU A 204 9.05 -16.27 -3.65
C GLU A 204 9.62 -16.74 -2.31
N GLN A 205 10.92 -17.02 -2.25
CA GLN A 205 11.58 -17.32 -0.99
C GLN A 205 11.55 -16.10 -0.05
N TYR A 206 11.76 -14.89 -0.56
CA TYR A 206 11.63 -13.66 0.23
C TYR A 206 10.20 -13.45 0.73
N LYS A 207 9.17 -13.70 -0.09
CA LYS A 207 7.75 -13.63 0.32
C LYS A 207 7.43 -14.68 1.40
N THR A 208 7.97 -15.87 1.25
CA THR A 208 7.82 -16.96 2.26
C THR A 208 8.43 -16.55 3.60
N VAL A 209 9.63 -15.99 3.59
CA VAL A 209 10.30 -15.51 4.82
C VAL A 209 9.54 -14.36 5.45
N LEU A 210 9.00 -13.42 4.65
CA LEU A 210 8.14 -12.35 5.16
C LEU A 210 6.93 -12.93 5.90
N ARG A 211 6.24 -13.92 5.31
CA ARG A 211 5.11 -14.59 5.95
C ARG A 211 5.51 -15.18 7.31
N LEU A 212 6.63 -15.91 7.37
CA LEU A 212 7.13 -16.49 8.61
C LEU A 212 7.46 -15.43 9.68
N ILE A 213 7.94 -14.25 9.28
CA ILE A 213 8.15 -13.12 10.21
C ILE A 213 6.81 -12.66 10.79
N PHE A 214 5.77 -12.48 9.97
CA PHE A 214 4.44 -12.10 10.45
C PHE A 214 3.84 -13.17 11.36
N GLU A 215 4.00 -14.45 11.04
CA GLU A 215 3.57 -15.57 11.88
C GLU A 215 4.30 -15.59 13.23
N ALA A 216 5.64 -15.40 13.24
CA ALA A 216 6.44 -15.32 14.46
C ALA A 216 6.05 -14.14 15.36
N MET A 217 5.57 -13.06 14.76
CA MET A 217 5.07 -11.87 15.47
C MET A 217 3.58 -11.94 15.79
N HIS A 218 2.90 -13.08 15.58
CA HIS A 218 1.45 -13.27 15.76
C HIS A 218 0.59 -12.30 14.94
N GLN A 219 1.04 -11.97 13.74
CA GLN A 219 0.39 -11.03 12.80
C GLN A 219 0.02 -11.68 11.47
N GLU A 220 -0.16 -13.00 11.44
CA GLU A 220 -0.49 -13.75 10.24
C GLU A 220 -1.79 -13.29 9.58
N GLN A 221 -2.80 -12.92 10.37
CA GLN A 221 -4.07 -12.43 9.85
C GLN A 221 -3.90 -11.14 9.02
N HIS A 222 -3.01 -10.25 9.48
CA HIS A 222 -2.70 -9.04 8.74
C HIS A 222 -2.01 -9.36 7.40
N TYR A 223 -1.03 -10.27 7.42
CA TYR A 223 -0.37 -10.73 6.20
C TYR A 223 -1.38 -11.30 5.19
N ASN A 224 -2.24 -12.21 5.63
CA ASN A 224 -3.24 -12.86 4.79
C ASN A 224 -4.22 -11.85 4.19
N MET A 225 -4.72 -10.90 5.02
CA MET A 225 -5.60 -9.82 4.56
C MET A 225 -4.93 -8.98 3.46
N MET A 226 -3.67 -8.62 3.62
CA MET A 226 -2.96 -7.77 2.67
C MET A 226 -2.59 -8.51 1.39
N MET A 227 -2.27 -9.80 1.48
CA MET A 227 -2.00 -10.66 0.31
C MET A 227 -3.28 -11.10 -0.40
N GLY A 228 -4.43 -11.08 0.27
CA GLY A 228 -5.72 -11.50 -0.28
C GLY A 228 -5.92 -13.03 -0.26
N ILE A 229 -5.38 -13.71 0.74
CA ILE A 229 -5.45 -15.17 0.95
C ILE A 229 -6.13 -15.52 2.26
#